data_d15fe02fa2749c067cad1a1c800b6d4c
#
_entry.id   d15fe02fa2749c067cad1a1c800b6d4c
#
_cell.length_a   1.000
_cell.length_b   1.000
_cell.length_c   1.000
_cell.angle_alpha   90.00
_cell.angle_beta   90.00
_cell.angle_gamma   90.00
#
_symmetry.space_group_name_H-M   'P 1'
#
loop_
_entity.id
_entity.type
_entity.pdbx_description
1 polymer ?
#
loop_
_entity_poly.entity_id
_entity_poly.type
_entity_poly.pdbx_seq_one_letter_code
_entity_poly.pdbx_strand_id
1 'polypeptide(L)'
;MAAYSARHDCNNFRGSYDMKDLHNKKGIHAWPENERPRELLLSKGPHGLSDAQLLAILLRIGRPDSSAVDVAMDLLARLEGLRGLANRSLQELCVVPGIGPAKAAQILAAVELGKRALAIPLTSGLRVRQSQDIFQHYYPLLRDLRHEVFKALLLDAKHGLIRDMTISEGSLTVSIVHPREVFNLAVRESAAAVIFVHNHPSGDPHPSEEDHALTRRLMAAGEILGIRVLDHIVIGDGRYVSFADEGFLSSET
;
A
#
# COMPACT_ATOMS: atom_id res chain seq x y z
N MET A 1 -20.40 -66.19 -45.90
CA MET A 1 -20.90 -64.90 -45.44
C MET A 1 -19.94 -64.38 -44.39
N ALA A 2 -19.11 -63.41 -44.76
CA ALA A 2 -18.00 -62.91 -43.99
C ALA A 2 -18.46 -61.75 -43.09
N ALA A 3 -18.20 -61.85 -41.79
CA ALA A 3 -18.37 -60.76 -40.86
C ALA A 3 -17.02 -60.07 -40.61
N TYR A 4 -16.90 -58.85 -41.05
CA TYR A 4 -15.73 -57.99 -40.92
C TYR A 4 -15.69 -57.40 -39.48
N SER A 5 -14.68 -57.78 -38.70
CA SER A 5 -14.40 -57.25 -37.39
C SER A 5 -13.36 -56.14 -37.56
N ALA A 6 -13.78 -54.86 -37.42
CA ALA A 6 -12.88 -53.76 -37.36
C ALA A 6 -12.55 -53.48 -35.85
N ARG A 7 -11.35 -53.84 -35.41
CA ARG A 7 -10.78 -53.39 -34.14
C ARG A 7 -10.19 -51.98 -34.33
N HIS A 8 -10.73 -51.03 -33.67
CA HIS A 8 -10.12 -49.70 -33.53
C HIS A 8 -9.08 -49.79 -32.42
N ASP A 9 -7.83 -49.73 -32.81
CA ASP A 9 -6.71 -49.49 -31.91
C ASP A 9 -6.72 -48.03 -31.43
N CYS A 10 -7.26 -47.79 -30.23
CA CYS A 10 -7.04 -46.57 -29.47
C CYS A 10 -5.88 -46.80 -28.50
N ASN A 11 -4.65 -46.76 -29.01
CA ASN A 11 -3.48 -46.67 -28.13
C ASN A 11 -2.38 -45.87 -28.82
N ASN A 12 -2.14 -44.66 -28.34
CA ASN A 12 -0.87 -43.95 -28.26
C ASN A 12 -1.03 -42.46 -28.44
N PHE A 13 -1.49 -41.80 -27.37
CA PHE A 13 -1.08 -40.41 -27.08
C PHE A 13 -1.02 -40.20 -25.55
N ARG A 14 -0.10 -40.95 -24.92
CA ARG A 14 0.40 -40.59 -23.62
C ARG A 14 1.80 -39.96 -23.77
N GLY A 15 1.86 -38.80 -24.36
CA GLY A 15 2.95 -37.88 -24.17
C GLY A 15 2.65 -37.10 -22.86
N SER A 16 3.15 -37.60 -21.75
CA SER A 16 3.25 -36.82 -20.53
C SER A 16 4.27 -35.71 -20.79
N TYR A 17 3.83 -34.60 -21.33
CA TYR A 17 4.62 -33.39 -21.35
C TYR A 17 4.78 -32.94 -19.88
N ASP A 18 5.97 -33.18 -19.35
CA ASP A 18 6.35 -32.65 -18.05
C ASP A 18 6.37 -31.12 -18.16
N MET A 19 5.34 -30.47 -17.63
CA MET A 19 5.19 -28.99 -17.64
C MET A 19 6.39 -28.28 -17.04
N LYS A 20 7.22 -28.97 -16.26
CA LYS A 20 8.46 -28.45 -15.68
C LYS A 20 9.59 -28.28 -16.69
N ASP A 21 9.66 -29.13 -17.73
CA ASP A 21 10.73 -29.05 -18.72
C ASP A 21 10.51 -27.99 -19.81
N LEU A 22 9.28 -27.58 -20.05
CA LEU A 22 8.94 -26.50 -21.00
C LEU A 22 9.25 -25.11 -20.45
N HIS A 23 9.29 -24.93 -19.13
CA HIS A 23 9.52 -23.63 -18.50
C HIS A 23 11.01 -23.24 -18.41
N ASN A 24 11.92 -24.18 -18.56
CA ASN A 24 13.32 -24.01 -18.12
C ASN A 24 14.35 -23.59 -19.17
N LYS A 25 14.00 -23.41 -20.45
CA LYS A 25 15.02 -23.05 -21.48
C LYS A 25 14.57 -22.12 -22.63
N LYS A 26 13.33 -21.70 -22.69
CA LYS A 26 12.88 -20.78 -23.74
C LYS A 26 12.07 -19.66 -23.08
N GLY A 27 12.40 -18.39 -23.41
CA GLY A 27 11.66 -17.23 -22.90
C GLY A 27 10.15 -17.33 -23.14
N ILE A 28 9.36 -16.50 -22.53
CA ILE A 28 7.88 -16.47 -22.58
C ILE A 28 7.32 -16.57 -24.02
N HIS A 29 8.07 -16.13 -25.02
CA HIS A 29 7.69 -16.26 -26.44
C HIS A 29 7.53 -17.70 -26.93
N ALA A 30 8.13 -18.70 -26.26
CA ALA A 30 7.96 -20.12 -26.59
C ALA A 30 6.74 -20.74 -25.90
N TRP A 31 6.07 -20.05 -25.01
CA TRP A 31 4.86 -20.54 -24.34
C TRP A 31 3.67 -20.48 -25.29
N PRO A 32 2.66 -21.36 -25.11
CA PRO A 32 1.38 -21.20 -25.78
C PRO A 32 0.84 -19.79 -25.59
N GLU A 33 0.22 -19.24 -26.61
CA GLU A 33 -0.23 -17.84 -26.59
C GLU A 33 -1.20 -17.57 -25.45
N ASN A 34 -2.08 -18.51 -25.15
CA ASN A 34 -3.04 -18.48 -24.07
C ASN A 34 -2.44 -18.61 -22.64
N GLU A 35 -1.13 -18.82 -22.52
CA GLU A 35 -0.40 -18.91 -21.24
C GLU A 35 0.55 -17.73 -21.02
N ARG A 36 0.74 -16.89 -22.05
CA ARG A 36 1.59 -15.69 -21.93
C ARG A 36 0.90 -14.62 -21.11
N PRO A 37 1.59 -14.00 -20.13
CA PRO A 37 0.96 -13.04 -19.21
C PRO A 37 0.20 -11.89 -19.88
N ARG A 38 0.73 -11.32 -20.98
CA ARG A 38 0.06 -10.22 -21.69
C ARG A 38 -1.22 -10.68 -22.38
N GLU A 39 -1.17 -11.77 -23.06
CA GLU A 39 -2.30 -12.39 -23.76
C GLU A 39 -3.37 -12.84 -22.75
N LEU A 40 -2.95 -13.37 -21.60
CA LEU A 40 -3.86 -13.64 -20.48
C LEU A 40 -4.54 -12.39 -19.97
N LEU A 41 -3.79 -11.30 -19.78
CA LEU A 41 -4.35 -10.02 -19.33
C LEU A 41 -5.41 -9.50 -20.31
N LEU A 42 -5.13 -9.58 -21.61
CA LEU A 42 -6.04 -9.12 -22.66
C LEU A 42 -7.30 -9.99 -22.78
N SER A 43 -7.19 -11.30 -22.59
CA SER A 43 -8.29 -12.23 -22.77
C SER A 43 -9.13 -12.47 -21.51
N LYS A 44 -8.52 -12.48 -20.32
CA LYS A 44 -9.18 -12.82 -19.04
C LYS A 44 -9.25 -11.66 -18.05
N GLY A 45 -8.63 -10.53 -18.38
CA GLY A 45 -8.52 -9.39 -17.47
C GLY A 45 -7.52 -9.63 -16.33
N PRO A 46 -7.26 -8.61 -15.49
CA PRO A 46 -6.22 -8.66 -14.46
C PRO A 46 -6.51 -9.68 -13.35
N HIS A 47 -7.77 -9.94 -13.01
CA HIS A 47 -8.16 -10.88 -11.95
C HIS A 47 -7.80 -12.35 -12.25
N GLY A 48 -7.54 -12.68 -13.51
CA GLY A 48 -7.16 -14.02 -13.92
C GLY A 48 -5.66 -14.31 -13.84
N LEU A 49 -4.84 -13.34 -13.42
CA LEU A 49 -3.39 -13.44 -13.35
C LEU A 49 -2.90 -13.50 -11.90
N SER A 50 -1.81 -14.26 -11.69
CA SER A 50 -1.08 -14.22 -10.43
C SER A 50 -0.24 -12.94 -10.31
N ASP A 51 0.16 -12.58 -9.08
CA ASP A 51 1.05 -11.45 -8.82
C ASP A 51 2.35 -11.51 -9.62
N ALA A 52 2.92 -12.72 -9.75
CA ALA A 52 4.13 -12.95 -10.55
C ALA A 52 3.89 -12.68 -12.04
N GLN A 53 2.74 -13.07 -12.59
CA GLN A 53 2.39 -12.79 -13.98
C GLN A 53 2.16 -11.30 -14.24
N LEU A 54 1.47 -10.60 -13.32
CA LEU A 54 1.29 -9.15 -13.41
C LEU A 54 2.64 -8.41 -13.34
N LEU A 55 3.50 -8.83 -12.41
CA LEU A 55 4.84 -8.27 -12.26
C LEU A 55 5.72 -8.55 -13.48
N ALA A 56 5.62 -9.75 -14.08
CA ALA A 56 6.34 -10.13 -15.29
C ALA A 56 5.97 -9.22 -16.49
N ILE A 57 4.73 -8.76 -16.58
CA ILE A 57 4.30 -7.80 -17.60
C ILE A 57 5.07 -6.48 -17.45
N LEU A 58 5.25 -6.01 -16.22
CA LEU A 58 6.04 -4.80 -15.91
C LEU A 58 7.52 -5.00 -16.21
N LEU A 59 8.08 -6.15 -15.83
CA LEU A 59 9.50 -6.49 -16.04
C LEU A 59 9.86 -6.67 -17.52
N ARG A 60 8.91 -7.09 -18.36
CA ARG A 60 8.98 -7.30 -19.81
C ARG A 60 9.94 -8.41 -20.25
N ILE A 61 11.15 -8.43 -19.74
CA ILE A 61 12.23 -9.35 -20.15
C ILE A 61 12.83 -9.98 -18.88
N GLY A 62 13.05 -11.30 -18.92
CA GLY A 62 13.74 -12.03 -17.86
C GLY A 62 15.27 -11.86 -17.90
N ARG A 63 15.96 -12.97 -17.58
CA ARG A 63 17.41 -13.17 -17.74
C ARG A 63 17.66 -14.15 -18.88
N PRO A 64 18.92 -14.34 -19.32
CA PRO A 64 19.24 -15.31 -20.36
C PRO A 64 18.78 -16.74 -20.05
N ASP A 65 18.73 -17.09 -18.76
CA ASP A 65 18.41 -18.43 -18.21
C ASP A 65 17.04 -18.52 -17.53
N SER A 66 16.29 -17.40 -17.43
CA SER A 66 15.02 -17.33 -16.70
C SER A 66 14.04 -16.40 -17.40
N SER A 67 12.76 -16.78 -17.43
CA SER A 67 11.69 -15.93 -17.95
C SER A 67 11.44 -14.72 -17.07
N ALA A 68 10.67 -13.74 -17.55
CA ALA A 68 10.23 -12.62 -16.72
C ALA A 68 9.34 -13.07 -15.55
N VAL A 69 8.60 -14.18 -15.73
CA VAL A 69 7.77 -14.76 -14.66
C VAL A 69 8.66 -15.38 -13.57
N ASP A 70 9.73 -16.09 -13.95
CA ASP A 70 10.68 -16.66 -12.98
C ASP A 70 11.37 -15.57 -12.17
N VAL A 71 11.78 -14.47 -12.83
CA VAL A 71 12.37 -13.32 -12.16
C VAL A 71 11.35 -12.66 -11.21
N ALA A 72 10.08 -12.56 -11.60
CA ALA A 72 9.02 -12.03 -10.77
C ALA A 72 8.75 -12.92 -9.55
N MET A 73 8.73 -14.24 -9.74
CA MET A 73 8.55 -15.23 -8.66
C MET A 73 9.71 -15.16 -7.65
N ASP A 74 10.98 -15.10 -8.13
CA ASP A 74 12.17 -14.97 -7.29
C ASP A 74 12.13 -13.65 -6.50
N LEU A 75 11.75 -12.55 -7.14
CA LEU A 75 11.59 -11.25 -6.51
C LEU A 75 10.53 -11.28 -5.39
N LEU A 76 9.33 -11.81 -5.67
CA LEU A 76 8.26 -11.90 -4.67
C LEU A 76 8.63 -12.84 -3.51
N ALA A 77 9.29 -13.96 -3.78
CA ALA A 77 9.72 -14.89 -2.74
C ALA A 77 10.75 -14.25 -1.79
N ARG A 78 11.73 -13.51 -2.33
CA ARG A 78 12.76 -12.80 -1.53
C ARG A 78 12.21 -11.64 -0.70
N LEU A 79 11.14 -11.03 -1.18
CA LEU A 79 10.54 -9.84 -0.56
C LEU A 79 9.26 -10.14 0.21
N GLU A 80 8.94 -11.42 0.42
CA GLU A 80 7.74 -11.84 1.17
C GLU A 80 6.43 -11.29 0.57
N GLY A 81 6.37 -11.29 -0.77
CA GLY A 81 5.19 -10.87 -1.53
C GLY A 81 5.14 -9.39 -1.91
N LEU A 82 3.97 -8.94 -2.36
CA LEU A 82 3.75 -7.57 -2.86
C LEU A 82 3.97 -6.50 -1.78
N ARG A 83 3.63 -6.79 -0.52
CA ARG A 83 3.87 -5.85 0.60
C ARG A 83 5.36 -5.57 0.78
N GLY A 84 6.18 -6.62 0.83
CA GLY A 84 7.60 -6.45 0.94
C GLY A 84 8.20 -5.70 -0.24
N LEU A 85 7.68 -5.96 -1.45
CA LEU A 85 8.07 -5.23 -2.67
C LEU A 85 7.75 -3.72 -2.57
N ALA A 86 6.58 -3.37 -2.05
CA ALA A 86 6.10 -1.99 -1.98
C ALA A 86 6.93 -1.09 -1.05
N ASN A 87 7.74 -1.71 -0.17
CA ASN A 87 8.52 -1.02 0.87
C ASN A 87 10.03 -1.02 0.61
N ARG A 88 10.47 -1.47 -0.58
CA ARG A 88 11.89 -1.52 -0.91
C ARG A 88 12.35 -0.25 -1.60
N SER A 89 13.58 0.15 -1.26
CA SER A 89 14.30 1.19 -1.99
C SER A 89 14.77 0.68 -3.35
N LEU A 90 15.12 1.60 -4.24
CA LEU A 90 15.70 1.26 -5.54
C LEU A 90 16.93 0.38 -5.39
N GLN A 91 17.80 0.69 -4.41
CA GLN A 91 19.03 -0.05 -4.16
C GLN A 91 18.73 -1.49 -3.72
N GLU A 92 17.78 -1.70 -2.80
CA GLU A 92 17.39 -3.04 -2.35
C GLU A 92 16.80 -3.88 -3.49
N LEU A 93 16.02 -3.29 -4.38
CA LEU A 93 15.51 -3.99 -5.56
C LEU A 93 16.62 -4.39 -6.52
N CYS A 94 17.62 -3.55 -6.73
CA CYS A 94 18.74 -3.82 -7.62
C CYS A 94 19.68 -4.95 -7.15
N VAL A 95 19.61 -5.38 -5.88
CA VAL A 95 20.34 -6.55 -5.38
C VAL A 95 19.78 -7.85 -5.95
N VAL A 96 18.51 -7.86 -6.37
CA VAL A 96 17.87 -9.06 -6.91
C VAL A 96 18.35 -9.33 -8.34
N PRO A 97 18.91 -10.54 -8.63
CA PRO A 97 19.40 -10.87 -9.96
C PRO A 97 18.34 -10.67 -11.04
N GLY A 98 18.67 -9.95 -12.09
CA GLY A 98 17.76 -9.62 -13.20
C GLY A 98 16.94 -8.35 -13.02
N ILE A 99 17.06 -7.68 -11.87
CA ILE A 99 16.46 -6.38 -11.59
C ILE A 99 17.57 -5.31 -11.61
N GLY A 100 17.67 -4.60 -12.72
CA GLY A 100 18.53 -3.42 -12.82
C GLY A 100 17.75 -2.11 -12.50
N PRO A 101 18.43 -0.95 -12.49
CA PRO A 101 17.81 0.33 -12.11
C PRO A 101 16.54 0.66 -12.91
N ALA A 102 16.50 0.34 -14.20
CA ALA A 102 15.33 0.60 -15.03
C ALA A 102 14.10 -0.22 -14.60
N LYS A 103 14.28 -1.52 -14.32
CA LYS A 103 13.20 -2.38 -13.83
C LYS A 103 12.76 -2.00 -12.42
N ALA A 104 13.73 -1.69 -11.53
CA ALA A 104 13.43 -1.20 -10.19
C ALA A 104 12.60 0.09 -10.24
N ALA A 105 12.97 1.04 -11.10
CA ALA A 105 12.19 2.28 -11.28
C ALA A 105 10.77 2.01 -11.81
N GLN A 106 10.60 1.09 -12.76
CA GLN A 106 9.28 0.68 -13.26
C GLN A 106 8.40 0.08 -12.16
N ILE A 107 8.97 -0.78 -11.31
CA ILE A 107 8.24 -1.37 -10.17
C ILE A 107 7.81 -0.27 -9.21
N LEU A 108 8.75 0.58 -8.77
CA LEU A 108 8.46 1.66 -7.82
C LEU A 108 7.42 2.64 -8.37
N ALA A 109 7.51 2.99 -9.66
CA ALA A 109 6.51 3.84 -10.31
C ALA A 109 5.12 3.19 -10.33
N ALA A 110 5.03 1.89 -10.63
CA ALA A 110 3.76 1.16 -10.62
C ALA A 110 3.14 1.09 -9.21
N VAL A 111 3.97 0.82 -8.19
CA VAL A 111 3.55 0.82 -6.78
C VAL A 111 3.02 2.20 -6.38
N GLU A 112 3.76 3.25 -6.69
CA GLU A 112 3.37 4.63 -6.36
C GLU A 112 2.07 5.05 -7.06
N LEU A 113 1.91 4.71 -8.35
CA LEU A 113 0.67 4.96 -9.08
C LEU A 113 -0.51 4.21 -8.46
N GLY A 114 -0.30 2.96 -8.05
CA GLY A 114 -1.31 2.18 -7.33
C GLY A 114 -1.71 2.83 -6.00
N LYS A 115 -0.74 3.29 -5.21
CA LYS A 115 -1.00 4.01 -3.95
C LYS A 115 -1.82 5.28 -4.21
N ARG A 116 -1.44 6.09 -5.19
CA ARG A 116 -2.17 7.32 -5.56
C ARG A 116 -3.57 7.04 -6.09
N ALA A 117 -3.76 5.96 -6.84
CA ALA A 117 -5.07 5.58 -7.36
C ALA A 117 -6.03 5.11 -6.26
N LEU A 118 -5.50 4.49 -5.21
CA LEU A 118 -6.29 4.04 -4.05
C LEU A 118 -6.55 5.15 -3.04
N ALA A 119 -5.67 6.15 -2.99
CA ALA A 119 -5.88 7.31 -2.14
C ALA A 119 -7.08 8.11 -2.65
N ILE A 120 -8.18 8.10 -1.91
CA ILE A 120 -9.29 9.01 -2.16
C ILE A 120 -8.74 10.43 -1.95
N PRO A 121 -8.68 11.29 -2.96
CA PRO A 121 -8.13 12.63 -2.75
C PRO A 121 -8.94 13.36 -1.67
N LEU A 122 -8.30 13.73 -0.57
CA LEU A 122 -8.86 14.70 0.35
C LEU A 122 -8.80 16.07 -0.36
N THR A 123 -9.83 16.36 -1.13
CA THR A 123 -9.94 17.67 -1.79
C THR A 123 -10.41 18.71 -0.79
N SER A 124 -9.88 19.92 -0.92
CA SER A 124 -10.36 21.06 -0.13
C SER A 124 -11.89 21.15 -0.21
N GLY A 125 -12.55 21.28 0.94
CA GLY A 125 -14.01 21.27 1.05
C GLY A 125 -14.64 19.88 1.27
N LEU A 126 -13.88 18.77 1.18
CA LEU A 126 -14.38 17.46 1.61
C LEU A 126 -14.72 17.51 3.09
N ARG A 127 -15.96 17.15 3.45
CA ARG A 127 -16.38 17.09 4.85
C ARG A 127 -15.99 15.75 5.46
N VAL A 128 -15.23 15.82 6.53
CA VAL A 128 -14.98 14.67 7.40
C VAL A 128 -16.21 14.43 8.25
N ARG A 129 -16.78 13.24 8.20
CA ARG A 129 -18.01 12.86 8.92
C ARG A 129 -17.73 11.89 10.05
N GLN A 130 -16.77 11.01 9.87
CA GLN A 130 -16.43 9.93 10.81
C GLN A 130 -14.95 9.54 10.68
N SER A 131 -14.42 8.90 11.70
CA SER A 131 -13.04 8.39 11.75
C SER A 131 -12.70 7.45 10.60
N GLN A 132 -13.68 6.63 10.18
CA GLN A 132 -13.55 5.71 9.04
C GLN A 132 -13.20 6.41 7.72
N ASP A 133 -13.70 7.62 7.46
CA ASP A 133 -13.38 8.38 6.24
C ASP A 133 -11.88 8.70 6.18
N ILE A 134 -11.32 9.08 7.32
CA ILE A 134 -9.89 9.37 7.49
C ILE A 134 -9.06 8.09 7.33
N PHE A 135 -9.47 7.00 7.98
CA PHE A 135 -8.81 5.71 7.85
C PHE A 135 -8.74 5.23 6.40
N GLN A 136 -9.86 5.26 5.68
CA GLN A 136 -9.92 4.81 4.28
C GLN A 136 -8.99 5.62 3.37
N HIS A 137 -8.83 6.92 3.65
CA HIS A 137 -7.89 7.76 2.90
C HIS A 137 -6.44 7.44 3.22
N TYR A 138 -6.08 7.38 4.51
CA TYR A 138 -4.67 7.29 4.92
C TYR A 138 -4.13 5.88 4.96
N TYR A 139 -4.97 4.86 5.16
CA TYR A 139 -4.52 3.49 5.25
C TYR A 139 -3.65 3.05 4.06
N PRO A 140 -4.06 3.21 2.78
CA PRO A 140 -3.22 2.84 1.65
C PRO A 140 -1.93 3.67 1.52
N LEU A 141 -1.88 4.86 2.11
CA LEU A 141 -0.72 5.75 2.05
C LEU A 141 0.30 5.47 3.16
N LEU A 142 -0.16 5.11 4.35
CA LEU A 142 0.67 5.05 5.56
C LEU A 142 0.98 3.62 6.03
N ARG A 143 0.14 2.62 5.72
CA ARG A 143 0.22 1.26 6.26
C ARG A 143 1.56 0.56 6.05
N ASP A 144 2.23 0.87 4.93
CA ASP A 144 3.46 0.19 4.52
C ASP A 144 4.73 0.99 4.86
N LEU A 145 4.61 2.12 5.54
CA LEU A 145 5.76 2.92 5.94
C LEU A 145 6.50 2.25 7.10
N ARG A 146 7.83 2.21 7.01
CA ARG A 146 8.71 1.63 8.05
C ARG A 146 9.04 2.62 9.18
N HIS A 147 8.54 3.82 9.07
CA HIS A 147 8.69 4.88 10.06
C HIS A 147 7.32 5.49 10.34
N GLU A 148 7.20 6.12 11.46
CA GLU A 148 6.00 6.83 11.86
C GLU A 148 5.90 8.15 11.09
N VAL A 149 4.72 8.48 10.64
CA VAL A 149 4.38 9.75 10.00
C VAL A 149 3.23 10.36 10.76
N PHE A 150 3.42 11.57 11.28
CA PHE A 150 2.40 12.32 12.00
C PHE A 150 1.85 13.44 11.11
N LYS A 151 0.55 13.44 10.91
CA LYS A 151 -0.17 14.39 10.05
C LYS A 151 -1.20 15.17 10.83
N ALA A 152 -1.52 16.35 10.32
CA ALA A 152 -2.63 17.17 10.81
C ALA A 152 -3.54 17.58 9.64
N LEU A 153 -4.84 17.41 9.83
CA LEU A 153 -5.88 17.86 8.94
C LEU A 153 -6.52 19.11 9.54
N LEU A 154 -6.36 20.24 8.86
CA LEU A 154 -6.96 21.49 9.25
C LEU A 154 -8.36 21.60 8.68
N LEU A 155 -9.35 21.92 9.52
CA LEU A 155 -10.76 21.91 9.17
C LEU A 155 -11.41 23.27 9.44
N ASP A 156 -12.37 23.63 8.59
CA ASP A 156 -13.24 24.79 8.81
C ASP A 156 -14.33 24.50 9.86
N ALA A 157 -15.14 25.51 10.18
CA ALA A 157 -16.22 25.40 11.16
C ALA A 157 -17.34 24.41 10.76
N LYS A 158 -17.37 23.95 9.51
CA LYS A 158 -18.33 22.96 8.98
C LYS A 158 -17.67 21.59 8.78
N HIS A 159 -16.47 21.39 9.34
CA HIS A 159 -15.63 20.21 9.19
C HIS A 159 -15.20 19.94 7.74
N GLY A 160 -15.18 20.98 6.90
CA GLY A 160 -14.58 20.92 5.58
C GLY A 160 -13.06 20.98 5.67
N LEU A 161 -12.37 20.11 4.93
CA LEU A 161 -10.92 20.09 4.89
C LEU A 161 -10.39 21.38 4.25
N ILE A 162 -9.56 22.11 4.98
CA ILE A 162 -8.79 23.24 4.49
C ILE A 162 -7.46 22.74 3.92
N ARG A 163 -6.73 21.96 4.73
CA ARG A 163 -5.39 21.48 4.39
C ARG A 163 -5.04 20.19 5.11
N ASP A 164 -4.34 19.31 4.41
CA ASP A 164 -3.59 18.17 4.92
C ASP A 164 -2.10 18.53 5.00
N MET A 165 -1.45 18.24 6.11
CA MET A 165 -0.04 18.52 6.30
C MET A 165 0.67 17.42 7.08
N THR A 166 1.89 17.09 6.68
CA THR A 166 2.81 16.26 7.46
C THR A 166 3.55 17.12 8.46
N ILE A 167 3.46 16.77 9.73
CA ILE A 167 4.10 17.48 10.84
C ILE A 167 5.47 16.89 11.16
N SER A 168 5.55 15.55 11.13
CA SER A 168 6.78 14.81 11.45
C SER A 168 6.85 13.52 10.65
N GLU A 169 8.07 13.13 10.27
CA GLU A 169 8.44 11.84 9.68
C GLU A 169 9.63 11.26 10.44
N GLY A 170 9.52 10.01 10.91
CA GLY A 170 10.55 9.34 11.69
C GLY A 170 9.98 8.81 12.99
N SER A 171 10.72 8.95 14.11
CA SER A 171 10.21 8.55 15.42
C SER A 171 9.29 9.62 16.01
N LEU A 172 8.12 9.21 16.49
CA LEU A 172 7.20 10.07 17.24
C LEU A 172 7.67 10.13 18.70
N THR A 173 8.61 10.99 18.99
CA THR A 173 8.83 11.38 20.38
C THR A 173 8.08 12.67 20.67
N VAL A 174 7.55 12.81 21.88
CA VAL A 174 6.87 14.03 22.38
C VAL A 174 7.70 15.30 22.15
N SER A 175 9.01 15.16 21.97
CA SER A 175 9.95 16.25 21.69
C SER A 175 9.95 16.70 20.21
N ILE A 176 9.47 15.88 19.27
CA ILE A 176 9.53 16.16 17.82
C ILE A 176 8.27 16.89 17.35
N VAL A 177 7.09 16.48 17.83
CA VAL A 177 5.83 17.15 17.49
C VAL A 177 5.56 18.28 18.49
N HIS A 178 5.95 19.50 18.12
CA HIS A 178 5.71 20.67 18.97
C HIS A 178 4.39 21.34 18.59
N PRO A 179 3.50 21.70 19.56
CA PRO A 179 2.23 22.37 19.27
C PRO A 179 2.37 23.59 18.35
N ARG A 180 3.44 24.37 18.48
CA ARG A 180 3.67 25.55 17.62
C ARG A 180 3.77 25.19 16.14
N GLU A 181 4.32 24.02 15.78
CA GLU A 181 4.45 23.59 14.37
C GLU A 181 3.08 23.30 13.76
N VAL A 182 2.19 22.68 14.55
CA VAL A 182 0.82 22.41 14.15
C VAL A 182 -0.01 23.70 14.09
N PHE A 183 -0.04 24.43 15.20
CA PHE A 183 -0.99 25.53 15.37
C PHE A 183 -0.57 26.83 14.68
N ASN A 184 0.73 27.03 14.38
CA ASN A 184 1.15 28.16 13.56
C ASN A 184 0.41 28.17 12.21
N LEU A 185 0.37 27.03 11.51
CA LEU A 185 -0.32 26.96 10.24
C LEU A 185 -1.84 26.95 10.44
N ALA A 186 -2.37 26.28 11.45
CA ALA A 186 -3.79 26.26 11.74
C ALA A 186 -4.36 27.67 11.97
N VAL A 187 -3.64 28.53 12.70
CA VAL A 187 -4.01 29.94 12.89
C VAL A 187 -3.95 30.72 11.57
N ARG A 188 -2.89 30.55 10.79
CA ARG A 188 -2.73 31.25 9.50
C ARG A 188 -3.83 30.88 8.48
N GLU A 189 -4.24 29.63 8.47
CA GLU A 189 -5.31 29.13 7.60
C GLU A 189 -6.72 29.36 8.19
N SER A 190 -6.82 29.99 9.36
CA SER A 190 -8.08 30.23 10.07
C SER A 190 -8.87 28.93 10.32
N ALA A 191 -8.16 27.85 10.66
CA ALA A 191 -8.78 26.56 10.96
C ALA A 191 -9.60 26.66 12.26
N ALA A 192 -10.80 26.11 12.25
CA ALA A 192 -11.67 26.00 13.43
C ALA A 192 -11.42 24.73 14.23
N ALA A 193 -10.87 23.69 13.57
CA ALA A 193 -10.58 22.40 14.19
C ALA A 193 -9.42 21.69 13.48
N VAL A 194 -8.90 20.66 14.16
CA VAL A 194 -7.84 19.79 13.64
C VAL A 194 -8.13 18.34 13.99
N ILE A 195 -7.76 17.44 13.07
CA ILE A 195 -7.67 16.00 13.31
C ILE A 195 -6.22 15.58 13.12
N PHE A 196 -5.70 14.73 14.02
CA PHE A 196 -4.38 14.15 13.90
C PHE A 196 -4.47 12.73 13.37
N VAL A 197 -3.45 12.31 12.63
CA VAL A 197 -3.34 10.95 12.10
C VAL A 197 -1.88 10.53 12.18
N HIS A 198 -1.61 9.32 12.68
CA HIS A 198 -0.30 8.71 12.53
C HIS A 198 -0.41 7.19 12.31
N ASN A 199 0.65 6.59 11.81
CA ASN A 199 0.75 5.15 11.62
C ASN A 199 1.72 4.52 12.60
N HIS A 200 1.42 3.30 13.01
CA HIS A 200 2.35 2.43 13.72
C HIS A 200 2.98 1.42 12.77
N PRO A 201 4.30 1.48 12.52
CA PRO A 201 5.00 0.50 11.68
C PRO A 201 4.92 -0.95 12.19
N SER A 202 4.63 -1.14 13.49
CA SER A 202 4.37 -2.45 14.08
C SER A 202 3.10 -3.12 13.55
N GLY A 203 2.17 -2.33 13.00
CA GLY A 203 0.84 -2.77 12.59
C GLY A 203 -0.19 -2.83 13.71
N ASP A 204 0.19 -2.60 14.96
CA ASP A 204 -0.75 -2.51 16.08
C ASP A 204 -1.22 -1.05 16.26
N PRO A 205 -2.54 -0.73 16.11
CA PRO A 205 -3.05 0.62 16.21
C PRO A 205 -3.29 1.09 17.64
N HIS A 206 -3.00 0.28 18.66
CA HIS A 206 -3.20 0.72 20.06
C HIS A 206 -2.27 1.89 20.38
N PRO A 207 -2.83 3.02 20.87
CA PRO A 207 -2.04 4.18 21.24
C PRO A 207 -1.06 3.87 22.37
N SER A 208 0.15 4.38 22.28
CA SER A 208 1.14 4.36 23.35
C SER A 208 0.85 5.44 24.41
N GLU A 209 1.52 5.36 25.56
CA GLU A 209 1.46 6.42 26.57
C GLU A 209 1.97 7.77 26.03
N GLU A 210 2.94 7.71 25.12
CA GLU A 210 3.48 8.89 24.42
C GLU A 210 2.42 9.53 23.50
N ASP A 211 1.61 8.72 22.81
CA ASP A 211 0.50 9.21 21.98
C ASP A 211 -0.57 9.90 22.82
N HIS A 212 -0.91 9.31 23.96
CA HIS A 212 -1.83 9.91 24.90
C HIS A 212 -1.28 11.25 25.44
N ALA A 213 -0.01 11.29 25.85
CA ALA A 213 0.64 12.50 26.37
C ALA A 213 0.72 13.60 25.29
N LEU A 214 1.08 13.23 24.06
CA LEU A 214 1.12 14.15 22.92
C LEU A 214 -0.27 14.72 22.63
N THR A 215 -1.29 13.87 22.57
CA THR A 215 -2.67 14.28 22.29
C THR A 215 -3.18 15.25 23.35
N ARG A 216 -2.99 14.95 24.65
CA ARG A 216 -3.36 15.88 25.75
C ARG A 216 -2.68 17.24 25.60
N ARG A 217 -1.38 17.26 25.25
CA ARG A 217 -0.63 18.50 25.06
C ARG A 217 -1.13 19.32 23.87
N LEU A 218 -1.50 18.64 22.77
CA LEU A 218 -2.08 19.28 21.59
C LEU A 218 -3.48 19.80 21.87
N MET A 219 -4.31 19.06 22.61
CA MET A 219 -5.63 19.52 23.04
C MET A 219 -5.56 20.78 23.89
N ALA A 220 -4.70 20.82 24.91
CA ALA A 220 -4.51 21.98 25.76
C ALA A 220 -4.05 23.21 24.97
N ALA A 221 -3.15 23.03 23.99
CA ALA A 221 -2.72 24.11 23.11
C ALA A 221 -3.85 24.59 22.19
N GLY A 222 -4.63 23.68 21.65
CA GLY A 222 -5.79 23.99 20.81
C GLY A 222 -6.87 24.76 21.55
N GLU A 223 -7.15 24.40 22.81
CA GLU A 223 -8.11 25.10 23.67
C GLU A 223 -7.72 26.57 23.89
N ILE A 224 -6.45 26.83 24.18
CA ILE A 224 -5.94 28.20 24.34
C ILE A 224 -6.13 29.05 23.07
N LEU A 225 -5.99 28.41 21.91
CA LEU A 225 -6.08 29.07 20.60
C LEU A 225 -7.50 29.10 20.00
N GLY A 226 -8.47 28.44 20.65
CA GLY A 226 -9.83 28.31 20.14
C GLY A 226 -9.93 27.38 18.95
N ILE A 227 -8.96 26.46 18.75
CA ILE A 227 -8.91 25.46 17.66
C ILE A 227 -9.13 24.08 18.27
N ARG A 228 -10.27 23.46 17.99
CA ARG A 228 -10.64 22.18 18.61
C ARG A 228 -9.88 21.02 18.00
N VAL A 229 -9.34 20.14 18.84
CA VAL A 229 -8.90 18.80 18.41
C VAL A 229 -10.11 17.89 18.38
N LEU A 230 -10.52 17.46 17.18
CA LEU A 230 -11.72 16.63 17.00
C LEU A 230 -11.42 15.15 17.13
N ASP A 231 -10.23 14.71 16.70
CA ASP A 231 -9.81 13.32 16.80
C ASP A 231 -8.30 13.18 16.70
N HIS A 232 -7.80 12.01 17.13
CA HIS A 232 -6.47 11.51 16.83
C HIS A 232 -6.61 10.05 16.43
N ILE A 233 -6.19 9.73 15.20
CA ILE A 233 -6.40 8.41 14.60
C ILE A 233 -5.05 7.73 14.44
N VAL A 234 -4.91 6.57 15.06
CA VAL A 234 -3.73 5.69 14.95
C VAL A 234 -4.01 4.58 13.96
N ILE A 235 -3.22 4.49 12.91
CA ILE A 235 -3.37 3.52 11.83
C ILE A 235 -2.41 2.34 12.03
N GLY A 236 -2.96 1.15 12.12
CA GLY A 236 -2.24 -0.12 12.13
C GLY A 236 -2.47 -0.94 10.85
N ASP A 237 -2.25 -2.25 10.90
CA ASP A 237 -2.46 -3.15 9.78
C ASP A 237 -3.93 -3.58 9.66
N GLY A 238 -4.65 -3.00 8.71
CA GLY A 238 -6.07 -3.27 8.44
C GLY A 238 -7.03 -2.75 9.51
N ARG A 239 -6.53 -2.03 10.54
CA ARG A 239 -7.26 -1.54 11.70
C ARG A 239 -6.80 -0.14 12.06
N TYR A 240 -7.61 0.56 12.81
CA TYR A 240 -7.27 1.85 13.40
C TYR A 240 -7.91 2.00 14.78
N VAL A 241 -7.39 2.95 15.54
CA VAL A 241 -8.00 3.43 16.78
C VAL A 241 -8.24 4.93 16.63
N SER A 242 -9.45 5.38 16.96
CA SER A 242 -9.82 6.79 17.06
C SER A 242 -9.95 7.18 18.51
N PHE A 243 -9.24 8.22 18.92
CA PHE A 243 -9.32 8.74 20.28
C PHE A 243 -10.71 9.27 20.61
N ALA A 244 -11.43 9.82 19.63
CA ALA A 244 -12.79 10.29 19.79
C ALA A 244 -13.75 9.11 20.01
N ASP A 245 -13.67 8.06 19.18
CA ASP A 245 -14.56 6.89 19.26
C ASP A 245 -14.34 6.11 20.57
N GLU A 246 -13.09 6.04 21.06
CA GLU A 246 -12.72 5.38 22.31
C GLU A 246 -12.94 6.27 23.56
N GLY A 247 -13.31 7.55 23.37
CA GLY A 247 -13.54 8.47 24.48
C GLY A 247 -12.26 9.00 25.15
N PHE A 248 -11.09 8.86 24.53
CA PHE A 248 -9.80 9.29 25.06
C PHE A 248 -9.58 10.83 24.99
N LEU A 249 -10.46 11.55 24.30
CA LEU A 249 -10.40 13.01 24.21
C LEU A 249 -11.09 13.74 25.39
N SER A 250 -11.71 13.00 26.31
CA SER A 250 -12.28 13.62 27.51
C SER A 250 -11.15 14.13 28.40
N SER A 251 -11.10 15.43 28.65
CA SER A 251 -10.31 16.00 29.74
C SER A 251 -10.81 15.39 31.06
N GLU A 252 -9.98 14.61 31.74
CA GLU A 252 -10.22 14.36 33.17
C GLU A 252 -10.27 15.71 33.87
N THR A 253 -11.44 16.04 34.36
CA THR A 253 -11.72 17.23 35.20
C THR A 253 -11.04 17.06 36.54
#